data_eef1bd920b920119b817cccaee7d0221
#
_entry.id   eef1bd920b920119b817cccaee7d0221
#
_cell.length_a   1.000
_cell.length_b   1.000
_cell.length_c   1.000
_cell.angle_alpha   90.00
_cell.angle_beta   90.00
_cell.angle_gamma   90.00
#
_symmetry.space_group_name_H-M   'P 1'
#
loop_
_entity.id
_entity.type
_entity.pdbx_description
1 polymer ?
#
loop_
_entity_poly.entity_id
_entity_poly.type
_entity_poly.pdbx_seq_one_letter_code
_entity_poly.pdbx_strand_id
1 'polypeptide(L)'
;MNLPLLRRAWAGLPGAAILESLQQTGPGGRFSIFTAEPVQCISISASATLDPFDRMESIWRTRHGGDIPPELPFSAAWIGFIAYEVGRFVEPAADWRHFSQSSELARWSLYDTFLFCDHVTGVWSMVAADLPHALTGTARPPAEARLAKLAAWLEALSDDETDAFDEPPPCHVAMRSGGWDDSPENYLHRCRRALDYIRAGDVFQVNLSRRYSAKTSLHPHELYSRLATTNPADYAAYLAPHGDLPAIASSSPELFLCKTGRDVVTRPIKGTRPRTGHALLDETARCALRDSAKDRAELNMIIDLERNDLSRVCEAGSVRVVSDGEIEALPHVFHRTATISGRLRDGCGAVDLLRATFPGGSITGAPKVRAMQIIHELEAAPRGAYCGAIGWVGLNGDLMLNLAIRTMTAHQDGTVQFHVGSGIVADSVPDEELAELNAKAVGMLAAIESRSCESEPPLPRRDLEREIHARCVIHSATINATDGAAAHV
;
A
#
# COMPACT_ATOMS: atom_id res chain seq x y z
N MET A 1 12.99 -20.03 -0.58
CA MET A 1 13.42 -19.03 0.43
C MET A 1 12.30 -18.85 1.44
N ASN A 2 12.61 -18.86 2.74
CA ASN A 2 11.61 -18.64 3.81
C ASN A 2 11.23 -17.15 3.86
N LEU A 3 10.10 -16.77 3.25
CA LEU A 3 9.63 -15.37 3.18
C LEU A 3 9.46 -14.71 4.56
N PRO A 4 8.90 -15.36 5.58
CA PRO A 4 8.83 -14.78 6.92
C PRO A 4 10.19 -14.43 7.54
N LEU A 5 11.18 -15.30 7.41
CA LEU A 5 12.55 -15.05 7.87
C LEU A 5 13.20 -13.89 7.09
N LEU A 6 13.13 -13.94 5.76
CA LEU A 6 13.66 -12.90 4.89
C LEU A 6 13.02 -11.54 5.22
N ARG A 7 11.69 -11.48 5.37
CA ARG A 7 10.96 -10.28 5.74
C ARG A 7 11.49 -9.67 7.04
N ARG A 8 11.65 -10.50 8.08
CA ARG A 8 12.13 -10.05 9.39
C ARG A 8 13.55 -9.50 9.32
N ALA A 9 14.45 -10.24 8.68
CA ALA A 9 15.85 -9.83 8.52
C ALA A 9 15.97 -8.56 7.68
N TRP A 10 15.23 -8.48 6.56
CA TRP A 10 15.28 -7.33 5.66
C TRP A 10 14.71 -6.06 6.28
N ALA A 11 13.59 -6.17 6.95
CA ALA A 11 12.93 -5.02 7.58
C ALA A 11 13.76 -4.38 8.71
N GLY A 12 14.77 -5.09 9.24
CA GLY A 12 15.75 -4.57 10.17
C GLY A 12 16.88 -3.76 9.52
N LEU A 13 17.04 -3.79 8.19
CA LEU A 13 18.09 -3.05 7.50
C LEU A 13 17.80 -1.54 7.47
N PRO A 14 18.83 -0.68 7.43
CA PRO A 14 18.66 0.76 7.37
C PRO A 14 17.85 1.21 6.15
N GLY A 15 16.79 1.98 6.40
CA GLY A 15 15.93 2.49 5.33
C GLY A 15 15.26 1.42 4.49
N ALA A 16 14.97 0.25 5.08
CA ALA A 16 14.32 -0.86 4.39
C ALA A 16 12.96 -0.45 3.81
N ALA A 17 12.68 -0.94 2.61
CA ALA A 17 11.35 -0.92 2.02
C ALA A 17 11.03 -2.32 1.47
N ILE A 18 9.84 -2.78 1.77
CA ILE A 18 9.33 -4.09 1.34
C ILE A 18 7.96 -3.88 0.74
N LEU A 19 7.74 -4.40 -0.47
CA LEU A 19 6.43 -4.47 -1.11
C LEU A 19 6.16 -5.93 -1.42
N GLU A 20 5.13 -6.52 -0.84
CA GLU A 20 4.88 -7.96 -0.93
C GLU A 20 3.48 -8.29 -1.44
N SER A 21 3.42 -9.35 -2.26
CA SER A 21 2.19 -10.08 -2.52
C SER A 21 2.12 -11.29 -1.60
N LEU A 22 1.33 -11.17 -0.53
CA LEU A 22 1.22 -12.21 0.50
C LEU A 22 0.22 -13.31 0.14
N GLN A 23 -0.70 -13.06 -0.79
CA GLN A 23 -1.71 -14.05 -1.19
C GLN A 23 -1.41 -14.73 -2.53
N GLN A 24 -0.52 -14.15 -3.34
CA GLN A 24 0.02 -14.73 -4.60
C GLN A 24 -1.03 -15.19 -5.63
N THR A 25 -2.25 -14.67 -5.57
CA THR A 25 -3.39 -15.22 -6.32
C THR A 25 -4.08 -14.21 -7.23
N GLY A 26 -3.72 -12.93 -7.18
CA GLY A 26 -4.35 -11.87 -7.96
C GLY A 26 -3.47 -11.35 -9.10
N PRO A 27 -4.04 -10.73 -10.13
CA PRO A 27 -3.27 -10.14 -11.25
C PRO A 27 -2.36 -8.99 -10.82
N GLY A 28 -2.50 -8.47 -9.60
CA GLY A 28 -1.65 -7.43 -9.04
C GLY A 28 -0.51 -7.94 -8.16
N GLY A 29 -0.55 -9.20 -7.77
CA GLY A 29 0.36 -9.81 -6.81
C GLY A 29 1.54 -10.55 -7.44
N ARG A 30 2.03 -10.14 -8.62
CA ARG A 30 3.10 -10.87 -9.31
C ARG A 30 4.43 -10.80 -8.58
N PHE A 31 4.80 -9.66 -8.02
CA PHE A 31 6.13 -9.46 -7.44
C PHE A 31 6.08 -9.19 -5.94
N SER A 32 7.04 -9.79 -5.21
CA SER A 32 7.51 -9.25 -3.94
C SER A 32 8.87 -8.59 -4.16
N ILE A 33 9.06 -7.41 -3.57
CA ILE A 33 10.18 -6.51 -3.81
C ILE A 33 10.79 -6.15 -2.47
N PHE A 34 12.09 -6.40 -2.32
CA PHE A 34 12.84 -6.10 -1.11
C PHE A 34 14.00 -5.16 -1.45
N THR A 35 14.14 -4.07 -0.71
CA THR A 35 15.24 -3.11 -0.88
C THR A 35 15.59 -2.42 0.43
N ALA A 36 16.79 -1.90 0.54
CA ALA A 36 17.31 -1.18 1.70
C ALA A 36 18.41 -0.19 1.28
N GLU A 37 18.94 0.58 2.24
CA GLU A 37 20.04 1.52 2.03
C GLU A 37 19.72 2.50 0.88
N PRO A 38 18.66 3.32 0.98
CA PRO A 38 18.25 4.22 -0.11
C PRO A 38 19.35 5.19 -0.50
N VAL A 39 19.41 5.49 -1.78
CA VAL A 39 20.33 6.50 -2.35
C VAL A 39 19.99 7.89 -1.83
N GLN A 40 18.70 8.16 -1.74
CA GLN A 40 18.14 9.45 -1.33
C GLN A 40 16.77 9.21 -0.68
N CYS A 41 16.43 10.02 0.32
CA CYS A 41 15.09 10.07 0.89
C CYS A 41 14.60 11.52 0.88
N ILE A 42 13.37 11.72 0.41
CA ILE A 42 12.69 13.01 0.34
C ILE A 42 11.39 12.91 1.11
N SER A 43 11.24 13.74 2.14
CA SER A 43 9.98 13.93 2.84
C SER A 43 9.37 15.28 2.45
N ILE A 44 8.06 15.31 2.28
CA ILE A 44 7.26 16.48 1.98
C ILE A 44 6.34 16.70 3.18
N SER A 45 6.57 17.79 3.91
CA SER A 45 5.75 18.16 5.05
C SER A 45 4.63 19.12 4.66
N ALA A 46 3.60 19.19 5.47
CA ALA A 46 2.49 20.11 5.31
C ALA A 46 2.88 21.60 5.48
N SER A 47 4.02 21.86 6.12
CA SER A 47 4.58 23.21 6.26
C SER A 47 5.30 23.70 4.98
N ALA A 48 5.54 22.81 4.01
CA ALA A 48 6.14 23.18 2.73
C ALA A 48 5.23 24.16 1.97
N THR A 49 5.81 25.20 1.41
CA THR A 49 5.10 26.20 0.59
C THR A 49 4.80 25.70 -0.82
N LEU A 50 5.45 24.61 -1.24
CA LEU A 50 5.31 24.01 -2.56
C LEU A 50 4.20 22.97 -2.58
N ASP A 51 3.47 22.90 -3.70
CA ASP A 51 2.55 21.82 -3.98
C ASP A 51 3.27 20.46 -3.95
N PRO A 52 2.83 19.48 -3.13
CA PRO A 52 3.44 18.15 -3.08
C PRO A 52 3.53 17.46 -4.44
N PHE A 53 2.56 17.66 -5.30
CA PHE A 53 2.55 17.08 -6.65
C PHE A 53 3.65 17.68 -7.54
N ASP A 54 3.89 18.99 -7.45
CA ASP A 54 4.99 19.64 -8.18
C ASP A 54 6.34 19.12 -7.68
N ARG A 55 6.45 18.88 -6.37
CA ARG A 55 7.64 18.27 -5.80
C ARG A 55 7.82 16.83 -6.27
N MET A 56 6.78 16.03 -6.26
CA MET A 56 6.81 14.67 -6.79
C MET A 56 7.12 14.67 -8.29
N GLU A 57 6.52 15.58 -9.08
CA GLU A 57 6.85 15.75 -10.49
C GLU A 57 8.35 16.02 -10.69
N SER A 58 8.94 16.89 -9.87
CA SER A 58 10.37 17.23 -10.00
C SER A 58 11.29 16.03 -9.76
N ILE A 59 10.92 15.11 -8.85
CA ILE A 59 11.74 13.93 -8.55
C ILE A 59 11.45 12.74 -9.49
N TRP A 60 10.20 12.61 -9.99
CA TRP A 60 9.82 11.51 -10.89
C TRP A 60 10.02 11.81 -12.36
N ARG A 61 10.16 13.09 -12.73
CA ARG A 61 10.40 13.53 -14.13
C ARG A 61 11.76 13.08 -14.64
N THR A 62 12.72 12.83 -13.76
CA THR A 62 14.04 12.34 -14.10
C THR A 62 13.91 10.90 -14.59
N ARG A 63 13.59 10.75 -15.88
CA ARG A 63 13.52 9.46 -16.54
C ARG A 63 14.91 9.05 -16.97
N HIS A 64 15.31 7.88 -16.58
CA HIS A 64 16.53 7.27 -17.06
C HIS A 64 16.16 5.95 -17.74
N GLY A 65 16.35 5.92 -19.07
CA GLY A 65 16.29 4.69 -19.84
C GLY A 65 17.54 3.88 -19.55
N GLY A 66 17.49 2.96 -18.59
CA GLY A 66 18.47 1.91 -18.42
C GLY A 66 17.95 0.62 -19.02
N ASP A 67 18.84 -0.34 -19.22
CA ASP A 67 18.44 -1.69 -19.59
C ASP A 67 17.66 -2.34 -18.44
N ILE A 68 16.33 -2.36 -18.57
CA ILE A 68 15.45 -3.05 -17.63
C ILE A 68 15.33 -4.49 -18.14
N PRO A 69 15.65 -5.48 -17.30
CA PRO A 69 15.36 -6.87 -17.66
C PRO A 69 13.89 -7.00 -18.03
N PRO A 70 13.54 -7.56 -19.21
CA PRO A 70 12.16 -7.53 -19.73
C PRO A 70 11.14 -8.22 -18.83
N GLU A 71 11.60 -9.12 -17.95
CA GLU A 71 10.78 -9.81 -16.96
C GLU A 71 10.49 -8.99 -15.70
N LEU A 72 11.24 -7.88 -15.43
CA LEU A 72 11.15 -7.09 -14.23
C LEU A 72 10.48 -5.73 -14.48
N PRO A 73 9.82 -5.14 -13.47
CA PRO A 73 9.10 -3.88 -13.63
C PRO A 73 10.03 -2.67 -13.75
N PHE A 74 11.21 -2.73 -13.15
CA PHE A 74 12.21 -1.65 -13.15
C PHE A 74 13.58 -2.16 -12.69
N SER A 75 14.64 -1.35 -12.89
CA SER A 75 15.99 -1.58 -12.33
C SER A 75 16.32 -0.59 -11.20
N ALA A 76 15.65 0.57 -11.14
CA ALA A 76 15.71 1.53 -10.06
C ALA A 76 14.36 2.22 -9.90
N ALA A 77 14.00 2.56 -8.65
CA ALA A 77 12.69 3.11 -8.36
C ALA A 77 12.67 3.98 -7.10
N TRP A 78 11.73 4.92 -7.09
CA TRP A 78 11.25 5.56 -5.88
C TRP A 78 10.22 4.67 -5.21
N ILE A 79 10.39 4.37 -3.92
CA ILE A 79 9.40 3.66 -3.10
C ILE A 79 8.99 4.58 -1.97
N GLY A 80 7.67 4.67 -1.71
CA GLY A 80 7.20 5.60 -0.72
C GLY A 80 5.69 5.60 -0.55
N PHE A 81 5.19 6.68 0.04
CA PHE A 81 3.76 6.88 0.27
C PHE A 81 3.33 8.33 0.06
N ILE A 82 2.02 8.50 -0.13
CA ILE A 82 1.29 9.76 -0.19
C ILE A 82 0.20 9.69 0.87
N ALA A 83 0.13 10.68 1.78
CA ALA A 83 -0.94 10.79 2.77
C ALA A 83 -2.25 11.28 2.15
N TYR A 84 -3.38 10.89 2.75
CA TYR A 84 -4.72 11.33 2.33
C TYR A 84 -4.84 12.85 2.21
N GLU A 85 -4.19 13.60 3.11
CA GLU A 85 -4.24 15.05 3.17
C GLU A 85 -3.60 15.76 1.96
N VAL A 86 -2.83 15.05 1.12
CA VAL A 86 -2.37 15.57 -0.19
C VAL A 86 -3.56 15.90 -1.10
N GLY A 87 -4.70 15.27 -0.89
CA GLY A 87 -5.95 15.56 -1.59
C GLY A 87 -6.37 17.03 -1.54
N ARG A 88 -5.95 17.81 -0.50
CA ARG A 88 -6.22 19.26 -0.44
C ARG A 88 -5.66 20.07 -1.59
N PHE A 89 -4.60 19.59 -2.21
CA PHE A 89 -3.96 20.26 -3.35
C PHE A 89 -4.65 19.93 -4.67
N VAL A 90 -5.50 18.91 -4.68
CA VAL A 90 -6.36 18.54 -5.81
C VAL A 90 -7.76 19.11 -5.65
N GLU A 91 -8.32 18.98 -4.46
CA GLU A 91 -9.71 19.38 -4.13
C GLU A 91 -9.72 20.36 -2.93
N PRO A 92 -9.22 21.59 -3.12
CA PRO A 92 -9.11 22.56 -2.01
C PRO A 92 -10.49 22.95 -1.42
N ALA A 93 -11.56 22.77 -2.19
CA ALA A 93 -12.93 23.06 -1.76
C ALA A 93 -13.47 22.07 -0.70
N ALA A 94 -12.71 21.01 -0.36
CA ALA A 94 -13.17 19.99 0.57
C ALA A 94 -13.06 20.36 2.06
N ASP A 95 -12.71 21.61 2.41
CA ASP A 95 -12.67 22.16 3.80
C ASP A 95 -11.81 21.32 4.77
N TRP A 96 -10.50 21.32 4.59
CA TRP A 96 -9.52 20.49 5.31
C TRP A 96 -9.27 20.93 6.75
N ARG A 97 -10.23 20.73 7.66
CA ARG A 97 -10.22 21.23 9.06
C ARG A 97 -9.13 20.63 9.93
N HIS A 98 -8.79 19.37 9.72
CA HIS A 98 -7.80 18.64 10.54
C HIS A 98 -6.39 18.66 9.95
N PHE A 99 -6.13 19.56 9.03
CA PHE A 99 -4.81 19.68 8.43
C PHE A 99 -3.82 20.28 9.43
N SER A 100 -2.81 19.51 9.81
CA SER A 100 -1.71 19.96 10.66
C SER A 100 -0.48 20.31 9.83
N GLN A 101 0.14 21.46 10.10
CA GLN A 101 1.39 21.86 9.42
C GLN A 101 2.58 20.92 9.74
N SER A 102 2.52 20.16 10.84
CA SER A 102 3.53 19.19 11.21
C SER A 102 3.32 17.80 10.56
N SER A 103 2.24 17.59 9.81
CA SER A 103 1.96 16.29 9.17
C SER A 103 2.93 16.02 8.01
N GLU A 104 3.40 14.79 7.93
CA GLU A 104 4.10 14.28 6.74
C GLU A 104 3.07 14.01 5.64
N LEU A 105 3.23 14.66 4.49
CA LEU A 105 2.31 14.51 3.34
C LEU A 105 2.75 13.41 2.39
N ALA A 106 4.05 13.25 2.21
CA ALA A 106 4.59 12.19 1.38
C ALA A 106 6.05 11.92 1.77
N ARG A 107 6.50 10.69 1.56
CA ARG A 107 7.90 10.29 1.67
C ARG A 107 8.23 9.35 0.53
N TRP A 108 9.34 9.65 -0.15
CA TRP A 108 9.84 8.86 -1.27
C TRP A 108 11.33 8.63 -1.12
N SER A 109 11.73 7.38 -1.17
CA SER A 109 13.14 6.96 -1.13
C SER A 109 13.53 6.34 -2.46
N LEU A 110 14.65 6.79 -3.02
CA LEU A 110 15.21 6.23 -4.26
C LEU A 110 16.10 5.04 -3.91
N TYR A 111 15.86 3.93 -4.57
CA TYR A 111 16.63 2.71 -4.43
C TYR A 111 17.21 2.26 -5.78
N ASP A 112 18.36 1.63 -5.71
CA ASP A 112 19.13 1.16 -6.84
C ASP A 112 19.60 -0.29 -6.72
N THR A 113 19.16 -1.00 -5.67
CA THR A 113 19.53 -2.41 -5.41
C THR A 113 18.32 -3.13 -4.83
N PHE A 114 17.92 -4.23 -5.46
CA PHE A 114 16.68 -4.94 -5.17
C PHE A 114 16.86 -6.44 -5.16
N LEU A 115 16.04 -7.12 -4.39
CA LEU A 115 15.71 -8.53 -4.53
C LEU A 115 14.22 -8.63 -4.93
N PHE A 116 13.94 -9.25 -6.07
CA PHE A 116 12.60 -9.53 -6.57
C PHE A 116 12.27 -11.01 -6.39
N CYS A 117 11.02 -11.30 -6.04
CA CYS A 117 10.43 -12.63 -6.20
C CYS A 117 9.28 -12.52 -7.20
N ASP A 118 9.36 -13.19 -8.33
CA ASP A 118 8.25 -13.34 -9.28
C ASP A 118 7.43 -14.57 -8.89
N HIS A 119 6.25 -14.33 -8.32
CA HIS A 119 5.36 -15.40 -7.85
C HIS A 119 4.75 -16.24 -8.98
N VAL A 120 4.73 -15.75 -10.21
CA VAL A 120 4.23 -16.49 -11.39
C VAL A 120 5.23 -17.52 -11.84
N THR A 121 6.51 -17.16 -11.89
CA THR A 121 7.59 -18.04 -12.36
C THR A 121 8.32 -18.76 -11.22
N GLY A 122 8.19 -18.26 -9.99
CA GLY A 122 8.96 -18.70 -8.83
C GLY A 122 10.44 -18.31 -8.89
N VAL A 123 10.81 -17.38 -9.78
CA VAL A 123 12.20 -16.93 -9.97
C VAL A 123 12.51 -15.78 -9.01
N TRP A 124 13.68 -15.86 -8.39
CA TRP A 124 14.26 -14.77 -7.61
C TRP A 124 15.28 -14.03 -8.47
N SER A 125 15.29 -12.71 -8.41
CA SER A 125 16.21 -11.88 -9.18
C SER A 125 16.83 -10.82 -8.29
N MET A 126 18.17 -10.75 -8.28
CA MET A 126 18.92 -9.65 -7.69
C MET A 126 19.24 -8.62 -8.76
N VAL A 127 18.92 -7.35 -8.50
CA VAL A 127 19.13 -6.26 -9.46
C VAL A 127 19.87 -5.12 -8.78
N ALA A 128 20.89 -4.59 -9.42
CA ALA A 128 21.50 -3.32 -9.02
C ALA A 128 21.74 -2.46 -10.27
N ALA A 129 21.43 -1.18 -10.14
CA ALA A 129 21.60 -0.20 -11.22
C ALA A 129 22.60 0.89 -10.81
N ASP A 130 23.58 1.17 -11.66
CA ASP A 130 24.47 2.32 -11.48
C ASP A 130 23.72 3.60 -11.91
N LEU A 131 23.47 4.47 -10.95
CA LEU A 131 22.78 5.73 -11.15
C LEU A 131 23.75 6.86 -11.48
N PRO A 132 23.32 7.85 -12.30
CA PRO A 132 24.11 9.05 -12.52
C PRO A 132 24.41 9.80 -11.21
N HIS A 133 25.61 10.41 -11.12
CA HIS A 133 26.02 11.17 -9.94
C HIS A 133 25.03 12.30 -9.56
N ALA A 134 24.34 12.87 -10.55
CA ALA A 134 23.30 13.86 -10.31
C ALA A 134 22.13 13.36 -9.43
N LEU A 135 21.86 12.06 -9.43
CA LEU A 135 20.84 11.43 -8.57
C LEU A 135 21.40 10.94 -7.24
N THR A 136 22.68 10.55 -7.21
CA THR A 136 23.26 9.94 -6.00
C THR A 136 23.85 10.98 -5.05
N GLY A 137 24.29 12.12 -5.56
CA GLY A 137 24.99 13.16 -4.78
C GLY A 137 26.31 12.71 -4.15
N THR A 138 26.56 11.41 -4.03
CA THR A 138 27.73 10.80 -3.43
C THR A 138 28.18 9.58 -4.28
N ALA A 139 29.48 9.24 -4.17
CA ALA A 139 29.98 8.03 -4.80
C ALA A 139 29.39 6.78 -4.13
N ARG A 140 28.82 5.88 -4.92
CA ARG A 140 28.34 4.57 -4.47
C ARG A 140 29.21 3.46 -5.06
N PRO A 141 29.34 2.32 -4.37
CA PRO A 141 29.98 1.16 -4.94
C PRO A 141 29.30 0.77 -6.28
N PRO A 142 30.06 0.25 -7.27
CA PRO A 142 29.49 -0.23 -8.52
C PRO A 142 28.38 -1.28 -8.30
N ALA A 143 27.45 -1.41 -9.24
CA ALA A 143 26.34 -2.36 -9.18
C ALA A 143 26.81 -3.78 -8.86
N GLU A 144 27.90 -4.25 -9.51
CA GLU A 144 28.48 -5.58 -9.27
C GLU A 144 28.92 -5.77 -7.80
N ALA A 145 29.53 -4.76 -7.19
CA ALA A 145 29.96 -4.85 -5.78
C ALA A 145 28.77 -4.87 -4.81
N ARG A 146 27.68 -4.14 -5.13
CA ARG A 146 26.44 -4.16 -4.36
C ARG A 146 25.71 -5.49 -4.48
N LEU A 147 25.69 -6.08 -5.67
CA LEU A 147 25.15 -7.43 -5.90
C LEU A 147 25.96 -8.50 -5.14
N ALA A 148 27.29 -8.42 -5.17
CA ALA A 148 28.14 -9.31 -4.39
C ALA A 148 27.89 -9.19 -2.87
N LYS A 149 27.75 -7.95 -2.36
CA LYS A 149 27.37 -7.71 -0.95
C LYS A 149 26.02 -8.32 -0.61
N LEU A 150 25.02 -8.14 -1.48
CA LEU A 150 23.68 -8.69 -1.29
C LEU A 150 23.68 -10.23 -1.32
N ALA A 151 24.39 -10.83 -2.25
CA ALA A 151 24.53 -12.29 -2.34
C ALA A 151 25.15 -12.86 -1.07
N ALA A 152 26.28 -12.29 -0.62
CA ALA A 152 26.97 -12.73 0.59
C ALA A 152 26.07 -12.57 1.86
N TRP A 153 25.25 -11.49 1.92
CA TRP A 153 24.31 -11.30 3.03
C TRP A 153 23.19 -12.37 3.01
N LEU A 154 22.66 -12.72 1.84
CA LEU A 154 21.65 -13.78 1.70
C LEU A 154 22.20 -15.16 2.05
N GLU A 155 23.46 -15.44 1.67
CA GLU A 155 24.16 -16.68 2.06
C GLU A 155 24.33 -16.76 3.58
N ALA A 156 24.83 -15.69 4.21
CA ALA A 156 25.00 -15.64 5.66
C ALA A 156 23.67 -15.81 6.42
N LEU A 157 22.56 -15.30 5.86
CA LEU A 157 21.23 -15.45 6.45
C LEU A 157 20.77 -16.92 6.43
N SER A 158 21.19 -17.72 5.45
CA SER A 158 20.86 -19.14 5.37
C SER A 158 21.70 -19.99 6.34
N ASP A 159 22.91 -19.57 6.68
CA ASP A 159 23.81 -20.30 7.57
C ASP A 159 23.51 -20.06 9.06
N ASP A 160 22.93 -18.92 9.41
CA ASP A 160 22.64 -18.51 10.79
C ASP A 160 21.40 -19.21 11.42
N GLU A 161 20.76 -20.12 10.68
CA GLU A 161 19.59 -20.89 11.16
C GLU A 161 19.88 -21.88 12.30
N THR A 162 21.10 -21.92 12.83
CA THR A 162 21.43 -23.02 13.73
C THR A 162 21.04 -22.85 15.21
N ASP A 163 20.95 -21.61 15.78
CA ASP A 163 20.72 -21.54 17.24
C ASP A 163 20.01 -20.30 17.82
N ALA A 164 19.68 -19.26 17.05
CA ALA A 164 19.23 -17.98 17.65
C ALA A 164 17.72 -17.65 17.48
N PHE A 165 16.97 -18.44 16.75
CA PHE A 165 15.55 -18.14 16.42
C PHE A 165 14.53 -19.14 16.96
N ASP A 166 14.96 -20.15 17.74
CA ASP A 166 14.09 -21.19 18.28
C ASP A 166 13.24 -20.76 19.48
N GLU A 167 13.53 -19.62 20.08
CA GLU A 167 12.61 -19.00 21.03
C GLU A 167 12.39 -17.53 20.63
N PRO A 168 11.17 -17.15 20.20
CA PRO A 168 10.81 -15.74 20.23
C PRO A 168 11.04 -15.24 21.67
N PRO A 169 11.69 -14.08 21.88
CA PRO A 169 11.92 -13.59 23.23
C PRO A 169 10.60 -13.63 24.00
N PRO A 170 10.61 -14.02 25.28
CA PRO A 170 9.41 -14.22 26.08
C PRO A 170 8.53 -12.97 25.90
N CYS A 171 7.40 -13.15 25.23
CA CYS A 171 6.47 -12.07 24.95
C CYS A 171 5.85 -11.58 26.25
N HIS A 172 6.52 -10.63 26.90
CA HIS A 172 5.81 -9.69 27.76
C HIS A 172 4.77 -8.97 26.91
N VAL A 173 3.55 -8.84 27.42
CA VAL A 173 2.40 -8.19 26.77
C VAL A 173 2.89 -6.96 25.99
N ALA A 174 2.89 -7.06 24.66
CA ALA A 174 3.45 -6.03 23.80
C ALA A 174 2.66 -4.72 23.87
N MET A 175 1.33 -4.80 24.03
CA MET A 175 0.45 -3.65 24.18
C MET A 175 0.40 -3.18 25.63
N ARG A 176 0.79 -1.93 25.88
CA ARG A 176 0.75 -1.31 27.21
C ARG A 176 -0.57 -0.61 27.49
N SER A 177 -1.15 -0.01 26.48
CA SER A 177 -2.46 0.67 26.52
C SER A 177 -2.94 0.90 25.09
N GLY A 178 -4.24 0.88 24.87
CA GLY A 178 -4.79 1.20 23.56
C GLY A 178 -6.29 1.49 23.65
N GLY A 179 -6.80 2.21 22.66
CA GLY A 179 -8.21 2.56 22.55
C GLY A 179 -8.56 3.31 21.28
N TRP A 180 -9.84 3.39 21.03
CA TRP A 180 -10.40 4.23 19.98
C TRP A 180 -10.37 5.69 20.43
N ASP A 181 -10.08 6.61 19.51
CA ASP A 181 -10.03 8.05 19.80
C ASP A 181 -11.42 8.64 20.07
N ASP A 182 -12.47 7.93 19.69
CA ASP A 182 -13.85 8.30 19.98
C ASP A 182 -14.67 7.11 20.52
N SER A 183 -15.80 7.41 21.16
CA SER A 183 -16.69 6.37 21.66
C SER A 183 -17.54 5.74 20.55
N PRO A 184 -18.08 4.52 20.77
CA PRO A 184 -19.05 3.92 19.85
C PRO A 184 -20.25 4.84 19.57
N GLU A 185 -20.75 5.54 20.59
CA GLU A 185 -21.90 6.44 20.48
C GLU A 185 -21.60 7.63 19.55
N ASN A 186 -20.37 8.17 19.59
CA ASN A 186 -19.94 9.24 18.71
C ASN A 186 -19.89 8.74 17.25
N TYR A 187 -19.38 7.55 17.02
CA TYR A 187 -19.39 6.95 15.67
C TYR A 187 -20.82 6.73 15.16
N LEU A 188 -21.70 6.17 15.99
CA LEU A 188 -23.11 5.99 15.64
C LEU A 188 -23.79 7.31 15.33
N HIS A 189 -23.48 8.38 16.08
CA HIS A 189 -23.98 9.73 15.79
C HIS A 189 -23.51 10.22 14.43
N ARG A 190 -22.22 10.06 14.10
CA ARG A 190 -21.65 10.43 12.79
C ARG A 190 -22.29 9.64 11.65
N CYS A 191 -22.54 8.34 11.84
CA CYS A 191 -23.27 7.53 10.85
C CYS A 191 -24.67 8.07 10.58
N ARG A 192 -25.43 8.45 11.64
CA ARG A 192 -26.76 9.06 11.48
C ARG A 192 -26.69 10.39 10.73
N ARG A 193 -25.71 11.23 11.06
CA ARG A 193 -25.47 12.49 10.33
C ARG A 193 -25.13 12.25 8.85
N ALA A 194 -24.31 11.24 8.53
CA ALA A 194 -24.03 10.84 7.15
C ALA A 194 -25.30 10.39 6.41
N LEU A 195 -26.15 9.60 7.06
CA LEU A 195 -27.46 9.21 6.51
C LEU A 195 -28.39 10.41 6.27
N ASP A 196 -28.33 11.45 7.11
CA ASP A 196 -29.10 12.68 6.89
C ASP A 196 -28.63 13.40 5.62
N TYR A 197 -27.30 13.48 5.37
CA TYR A 197 -26.75 14.02 4.13
C TYR A 197 -27.16 13.21 2.89
N ILE A 198 -27.17 11.88 3.01
CA ILE A 198 -27.62 10.99 1.92
C ILE A 198 -29.12 11.21 1.63
N ARG A 199 -29.97 11.31 2.67
CA ARG A 199 -31.41 11.59 2.52
C ARG A 199 -31.69 12.96 1.93
N ALA A 200 -30.84 13.94 2.23
CA ALA A 200 -30.92 15.28 1.64
C ALA A 200 -30.45 15.33 0.17
N GLY A 201 -29.86 14.25 -0.34
CA GLY A 201 -29.35 14.18 -1.71
C GLY A 201 -27.97 14.80 -1.91
N ASP A 202 -27.25 15.08 -0.81
CA ASP A 202 -25.88 15.63 -0.90
C ASP A 202 -24.88 14.62 -1.47
N VAL A 203 -24.98 13.36 -1.04
CA VAL A 203 -24.08 12.26 -1.46
C VAL A 203 -24.85 10.94 -1.57
N PHE A 204 -24.34 10.02 -2.38
CA PHE A 204 -24.84 8.64 -2.45
C PHE A 204 -24.12 7.74 -1.42
N GLN A 205 -22.84 8.03 -1.17
CA GLN A 205 -22.00 7.32 -0.22
C GLN A 205 -21.01 8.28 0.42
N VAL A 206 -20.69 8.02 1.69
CA VAL A 206 -19.54 8.62 2.37
C VAL A 206 -18.83 7.57 3.22
N ASN A 207 -17.50 7.46 3.09
CA ASN A 207 -16.69 6.54 3.90
C ASN A 207 -16.29 7.22 5.21
N LEU A 208 -16.76 6.71 6.35
CA LEU A 208 -16.44 7.22 7.68
C LEU A 208 -15.50 6.27 8.40
N SER A 209 -14.48 6.84 9.06
CA SER A 209 -13.48 6.06 9.79
C SER A 209 -13.41 6.40 11.28
N ARG A 210 -12.81 5.49 12.06
CA ARG A 210 -12.36 5.69 13.44
C ARG A 210 -10.87 5.40 13.50
N ARG A 211 -10.15 6.16 14.33
CA ARG A 211 -8.76 5.95 14.63
C ARG A 211 -8.60 5.17 15.92
N TYR A 212 -7.71 4.19 15.90
CA TYR A 212 -7.23 3.46 17.07
C TYR A 212 -5.79 3.85 17.34
N SER A 213 -5.46 4.08 18.62
CA SER A 213 -4.11 4.40 19.06
C SER A 213 -3.70 3.46 20.19
N ALA A 214 -2.48 2.95 20.14
CA ALA A 214 -1.92 2.08 21.17
C ALA A 214 -0.46 2.42 21.46
N LYS A 215 0.02 2.04 22.64
CA LYS A 215 1.45 1.99 22.99
C LYS A 215 1.92 0.55 22.98
N THR A 216 2.99 0.28 22.24
CA THR A 216 3.61 -1.04 22.16
C THR A 216 5.11 -0.97 22.35
N SER A 217 5.70 -2.07 22.77
CA SER A 217 7.16 -2.25 22.79
C SER A 217 7.69 -2.96 21.55
N LEU A 218 6.82 -3.33 20.61
CA LEU A 218 7.21 -3.97 19.36
C LEU A 218 8.02 -3.02 18.49
N HIS A 219 9.08 -3.52 17.88
CA HIS A 219 9.73 -2.80 16.79
C HIS A 219 8.82 -2.72 15.57
N PRO A 220 8.90 -1.64 14.76
CA PRO A 220 8.06 -1.48 13.57
C PRO A 220 8.13 -2.66 12.59
N HIS A 221 9.29 -3.25 12.40
CA HIS A 221 9.48 -4.41 11.53
C HIS A 221 8.78 -5.68 12.07
N GLU A 222 8.76 -5.85 13.37
CA GLU A 222 8.03 -6.96 14.01
C GLU A 222 6.52 -6.76 13.87
N LEU A 223 6.04 -5.52 14.06
CA LEU A 223 4.65 -5.16 13.82
C LEU A 223 4.23 -5.49 12.38
N TYR A 224 5.06 -5.15 11.38
CA TYR A 224 4.80 -5.50 9.99
C TYR A 224 4.76 -7.02 9.78
N SER A 225 5.71 -7.76 10.31
CA SER A 225 5.75 -9.22 10.19
C SER A 225 4.49 -9.88 10.76
N ARG A 226 4.02 -9.40 11.90
CA ARG A 226 2.76 -9.86 12.51
C ARG A 226 1.55 -9.47 11.67
N LEU A 227 1.49 -8.24 11.19
CA LEU A 227 0.40 -7.77 10.32
C LEU A 227 0.31 -8.60 9.04
N ALA A 228 1.46 -8.91 8.41
CA ALA A 228 1.55 -9.75 7.22
C ALA A 228 1.03 -11.18 7.46
N THR A 229 1.13 -11.68 8.70
CA THR A 229 0.63 -13.01 9.08
C THR A 229 -0.85 -12.98 9.47
N THR A 230 -1.26 -11.98 10.27
CA THR A 230 -2.66 -11.90 10.78
C THR A 230 -3.64 -11.38 9.75
N ASN A 231 -3.16 -10.66 8.74
CA ASN A 231 -3.98 -10.01 7.73
C ASN A 231 -3.28 -9.98 6.35
N PRO A 232 -2.94 -11.13 5.76
CA PRO A 232 -2.22 -11.19 4.48
C PRO A 232 -3.01 -10.52 3.35
N ALA A 233 -2.31 -9.81 2.44
CA ALA A 233 -2.91 -9.13 1.30
C ALA A 233 -1.91 -8.98 0.13
N ASP A 234 -2.43 -8.71 -1.10
CA ASP A 234 -1.63 -8.68 -2.33
C ASP A 234 -0.79 -7.42 -2.52
N TYR A 235 -1.07 -6.35 -1.77
CA TYR A 235 -0.33 -5.10 -1.86
C TYR A 235 0.20 -4.67 -0.49
N ALA A 236 0.77 -5.63 0.24
CA ALA A 236 1.40 -5.36 1.53
C ALA A 236 2.66 -4.51 1.36
N ALA A 237 2.93 -3.63 2.33
CA ALA A 237 4.07 -2.73 2.28
C ALA A 237 4.65 -2.46 3.66
N TYR A 238 5.97 -2.39 3.73
CA TYR A 238 6.70 -1.86 4.88
C TYR A 238 7.65 -0.75 4.43
N LEU A 239 7.57 0.38 5.09
CA LEU A 239 8.51 1.48 4.93
C LEU A 239 9.15 1.74 6.29
N ALA A 240 10.47 1.57 6.38
CA ALA A 240 11.21 1.83 7.62
C ALA A 240 11.08 3.29 8.09
N PRO A 241 11.25 3.57 9.38
CA PRO A 241 11.29 4.95 9.87
C PRO A 241 12.44 5.72 9.24
N HIS A 242 12.29 7.04 9.11
CA HIS A 242 13.35 7.91 8.59
C HIS A 242 13.50 9.15 9.48
N GLY A 243 14.66 9.29 10.15
CA GLY A 243 14.80 10.31 11.19
C GLY A 243 13.70 10.13 12.25
N ASP A 244 12.99 11.20 12.58
CA ASP A 244 11.87 11.18 13.53
C ASP A 244 10.54 10.73 12.91
N LEU A 245 10.51 10.47 11.59
CA LEU A 245 9.30 10.08 10.88
C LEU A 245 8.93 8.61 11.14
N PRO A 246 7.64 8.29 11.28
CA PRO A 246 7.19 6.96 11.64
C PRO A 246 7.45 5.92 10.54
N ALA A 247 7.54 4.66 10.93
CA ALA A 247 7.42 3.55 10.00
C ALA A 247 5.96 3.40 9.54
N ILE A 248 5.79 2.83 8.34
CA ILE A 248 4.48 2.46 7.81
C ILE A 248 4.46 0.95 7.59
N ALA A 249 3.45 0.29 8.14
CA ALA A 249 3.16 -1.12 7.95
C ALA A 249 1.75 -1.26 7.37
N SER A 250 1.65 -1.78 6.15
CA SER A 250 0.39 -1.89 5.40
C SER A 250 0.15 -3.32 4.95
N SER A 251 -1.08 -3.77 5.02
CA SER A 251 -1.56 -5.02 4.43
C SER A 251 -2.79 -4.73 3.56
N SER A 252 -2.61 -3.84 2.59
CA SER A 252 -3.68 -3.42 1.71
C SER A 252 -4.06 -4.51 0.70
N PRO A 253 -5.36 -4.82 0.55
CA PRO A 253 -5.83 -5.72 -0.49
C PRO A 253 -6.10 -5.01 -1.82
N GLU A 254 -6.11 -3.68 -1.88
CA GLU A 254 -6.69 -2.91 -2.98
C GLU A 254 -5.63 -2.20 -3.82
N LEU A 255 -5.67 -2.44 -5.14
CA LEU A 255 -4.87 -1.71 -6.11
C LEU A 255 -5.52 -0.35 -6.38
N PHE A 256 -4.81 0.73 -6.07
CA PHE A 256 -5.23 2.05 -6.45
C PHE A 256 -4.92 2.33 -7.92
N LEU A 257 -3.64 2.27 -8.30
CA LEU A 257 -3.19 2.55 -9.67
C LEU A 257 -2.02 1.65 -10.05
N CYS A 258 -2.10 1.09 -11.26
CA CYS A 258 -0.96 0.51 -11.95
C CYS A 258 -0.84 1.17 -13.32
N LYS A 259 0.37 1.65 -13.67
CA LYS A 259 0.66 2.27 -14.96
C LYS A 259 1.88 1.61 -15.56
N THR A 260 1.73 1.11 -16.78
CA THR A 260 2.81 0.55 -17.60
C THR A 260 2.82 1.26 -18.96
N GLY A 261 3.90 1.96 -19.27
CA GLY A 261 3.92 2.86 -20.41
C GLY A 261 2.83 3.94 -20.27
N ARG A 262 1.82 3.91 -21.14
CA ARG A 262 0.64 4.79 -21.10
C ARG A 262 -0.62 4.08 -20.62
N ASP A 263 -0.58 2.77 -20.48
CA ASP A 263 -1.73 1.99 -20.05
C ASP A 263 -1.87 2.05 -18.53
N VAL A 264 -3.10 2.29 -18.06
CA VAL A 264 -3.43 2.47 -16.65
C VAL A 264 -4.52 1.48 -16.26
N VAL A 265 -4.41 0.93 -15.06
CA VAL A 265 -5.40 0.03 -14.46
C VAL A 265 -5.66 0.46 -13.02
N THR A 266 -6.92 0.41 -12.60
CA THR A 266 -7.37 0.49 -11.20
C THR A 266 -8.28 -0.68 -10.88
N ARG A 267 -8.28 -1.16 -9.61
CA ARG A 267 -9.05 -2.35 -9.22
C ARG A 267 -9.72 -2.17 -7.85
N PRO A 268 -10.88 -1.49 -7.82
CA PRO A 268 -11.65 -1.32 -6.60
C PRO A 268 -12.26 -2.63 -6.11
N ILE A 269 -12.40 -2.72 -4.80
CA ILE A 269 -13.03 -3.85 -4.09
C ILE A 269 -14.26 -3.34 -3.33
N LYS A 270 -15.40 -4.01 -3.51
CA LYS A 270 -16.60 -3.83 -2.69
C LYS A 270 -17.24 -5.18 -2.41
N GLY A 271 -17.60 -5.39 -1.16
CA GLY A 271 -18.12 -6.66 -0.70
C GLY A 271 -17.03 -7.69 -0.40
N THR A 272 -17.10 -8.23 0.81
CA THR A 272 -16.19 -9.27 1.31
C THR A 272 -16.99 -10.29 2.09
N ARG A 273 -16.69 -11.57 1.90
CA ARG A 273 -17.21 -12.67 2.72
C ARG A 273 -16.07 -13.57 3.18
N PRO A 274 -16.14 -14.13 4.39
CA PRO A 274 -15.12 -15.05 4.88
C PRO A 274 -15.08 -16.33 4.07
N ARG A 275 -13.88 -16.89 3.92
CA ARG A 275 -13.62 -18.22 3.37
C ARG A 275 -13.08 -19.10 4.48
N THR A 276 -13.76 -20.22 4.74
CA THR A 276 -13.51 -21.10 5.89
C THR A 276 -12.71 -22.36 5.52
N GLY A 277 -12.54 -22.64 4.21
CA GLY A 277 -11.99 -23.90 3.71
C GLY A 277 -13.01 -25.04 3.66
N HIS A 278 -14.21 -24.84 4.19
CA HIS A 278 -15.28 -25.85 4.11
C HIS A 278 -16.12 -25.61 2.86
N ALA A 279 -16.08 -26.53 1.90
CA ALA A 279 -16.62 -26.36 0.55
C ALA A 279 -18.08 -25.83 0.49
N LEU A 280 -18.98 -26.36 1.35
CA LEU A 280 -20.38 -25.95 1.37
C LEU A 280 -20.57 -24.52 1.91
N LEU A 281 -19.85 -24.18 3.00
CA LEU A 281 -19.91 -22.85 3.61
C LEU A 281 -19.28 -21.82 2.67
N ASP A 282 -18.18 -22.16 2.02
CA ASP A 282 -17.49 -21.30 1.06
C ASP A 282 -18.37 -21.04 -0.16
N GLU A 283 -19.04 -22.05 -0.69
CA GLU A 283 -19.97 -21.87 -1.82
C GLU A 283 -21.18 -21.01 -1.41
N THR A 284 -21.70 -21.18 -0.20
CA THR A 284 -22.77 -20.33 0.34
C THR A 284 -22.32 -18.88 0.45
N ALA A 285 -21.13 -18.63 0.99
CA ALA A 285 -20.55 -17.30 1.13
C ALA A 285 -20.29 -16.66 -0.25
N ARG A 286 -19.78 -17.43 -1.22
CA ARG A 286 -19.54 -16.99 -2.60
C ARG A 286 -20.85 -16.62 -3.30
N CYS A 287 -21.89 -17.45 -3.18
CA CYS A 287 -23.22 -17.15 -3.73
C CYS A 287 -23.83 -15.91 -3.05
N ALA A 288 -23.79 -15.80 -1.73
CA ALA A 288 -24.28 -14.64 -1.02
C ALA A 288 -23.60 -13.33 -1.47
N LEU A 289 -22.29 -13.37 -1.72
CA LEU A 289 -21.55 -12.21 -2.26
C LEU A 289 -21.95 -11.91 -3.71
N ARG A 290 -22.07 -12.94 -4.56
CA ARG A 290 -22.47 -12.78 -5.96
C ARG A 290 -23.86 -12.17 -6.09
N ASP A 291 -24.79 -12.63 -5.27
CA ASP A 291 -26.21 -12.29 -5.38
C ASP A 291 -26.58 -11.01 -4.58
N SER A 292 -25.64 -10.47 -3.80
CA SER A 292 -25.83 -9.23 -3.03
C SER A 292 -26.08 -8.03 -3.94
N ALA A 293 -27.31 -7.50 -3.89
CA ALA A 293 -27.68 -6.29 -4.63
C ALA A 293 -26.98 -5.04 -4.07
N LYS A 294 -26.81 -4.97 -2.73
CA LYS A 294 -26.07 -3.87 -2.05
C LYS A 294 -24.63 -3.81 -2.55
N ASP A 295 -23.87 -4.91 -2.41
CA ASP A 295 -22.44 -4.93 -2.80
C ASP A 295 -22.26 -4.61 -4.29
N ARG A 296 -23.21 -5.04 -5.15
CA ARG A 296 -23.20 -4.72 -6.59
C ARG A 296 -23.45 -3.23 -6.84
N ALA A 297 -24.42 -2.63 -6.18
CA ALA A 297 -24.75 -1.21 -6.35
C ALA A 297 -23.59 -0.32 -5.89
N GLU A 298 -22.98 -0.65 -4.75
CA GLU A 298 -21.79 0.06 -4.25
C GLU A 298 -20.61 -0.04 -5.23
N LEU A 299 -20.33 -1.23 -5.77
CA LEU A 299 -19.23 -1.42 -6.72
C LEU A 299 -19.49 -0.63 -8.01
N ASN A 300 -20.72 -0.67 -8.56
CA ASN A 300 -21.09 0.06 -9.78
C ASN A 300 -20.90 1.57 -9.61
N MET A 301 -21.25 2.11 -8.46
CA MET A 301 -21.04 3.54 -8.15
C MET A 301 -19.54 3.89 -8.13
N ILE A 302 -18.69 3.04 -7.55
CA ILE A 302 -17.25 3.25 -7.54
C ILE A 302 -16.66 3.09 -8.94
N ILE A 303 -17.11 2.12 -9.73
CA ILE A 303 -16.71 1.97 -11.13
C ILE A 303 -16.98 3.27 -11.91
N ASP A 304 -18.16 3.86 -11.78
CA ASP A 304 -18.50 5.09 -12.47
C ASP A 304 -17.64 6.29 -12.00
N LEU A 305 -17.36 6.38 -10.71
CA LEU A 305 -16.48 7.39 -10.16
C LEU A 305 -15.05 7.26 -10.69
N GLU A 306 -14.46 6.06 -10.67
CA GLU A 306 -13.10 5.83 -11.16
C GLU A 306 -12.99 5.97 -12.69
N ARG A 307 -14.02 5.60 -13.43
CA ARG A 307 -14.11 5.89 -14.88
C ARG A 307 -14.10 7.38 -15.14
N ASN A 308 -14.84 8.16 -14.36
CA ASN A 308 -14.84 9.62 -14.47
C ASN A 308 -13.45 10.19 -14.18
N ASP A 309 -12.79 9.74 -13.11
CA ASP A 309 -11.45 10.18 -12.74
C ASP A 309 -10.41 9.88 -13.84
N LEU A 310 -10.38 8.65 -14.34
CA LEU A 310 -9.49 8.27 -15.45
C LEU A 310 -9.78 9.04 -16.74
N SER A 311 -11.06 9.33 -17.03
CA SER A 311 -11.45 10.07 -18.23
C SER A 311 -10.87 11.49 -18.29
N ARG A 312 -10.51 12.06 -17.13
CA ARG A 312 -9.87 13.39 -17.04
C ARG A 312 -8.48 13.43 -17.67
N VAL A 313 -7.76 12.29 -17.73
CA VAL A 313 -6.36 12.20 -18.20
C VAL A 313 -6.13 11.17 -19.30
N CYS A 314 -7.08 10.29 -19.56
CA CYS A 314 -6.99 9.27 -20.60
C CYS A 314 -7.51 9.76 -21.95
N GLU A 315 -7.11 9.10 -23.03
CA GLU A 315 -7.62 9.29 -24.39
C GLU A 315 -9.14 9.05 -24.42
N ALA A 316 -9.84 9.85 -25.20
CA ALA A 316 -11.28 9.70 -25.38
C ALA A 316 -11.61 8.30 -25.91
N GLY A 317 -12.54 7.61 -25.24
CA GLY A 317 -12.96 6.25 -25.59
C GLY A 317 -11.99 5.12 -25.20
N SER A 318 -10.85 5.44 -24.53
CA SER A 318 -9.93 4.41 -24.05
C SER A 318 -10.31 3.83 -22.69
N VAL A 319 -11.07 4.58 -21.88
CA VAL A 319 -11.49 4.10 -20.55
C VAL A 319 -12.56 3.03 -20.69
N ARG A 320 -12.25 1.84 -20.15
CA ARG A 320 -13.11 0.65 -20.26
C ARG A 320 -13.21 -0.07 -18.93
N VAL A 321 -14.37 -0.64 -18.65
CA VAL A 321 -14.56 -1.65 -17.61
C VAL A 321 -14.15 -3.00 -18.22
N VAL A 322 -13.06 -3.56 -17.74
CA VAL A 322 -12.51 -4.84 -18.23
C VAL A 322 -13.23 -6.00 -17.57
N SER A 323 -13.48 -5.88 -16.26
CA SER A 323 -14.30 -6.82 -15.50
C SER A 323 -15.19 -6.07 -14.52
N ASP A 324 -16.40 -6.60 -14.27
CA ASP A 324 -17.41 -6.00 -13.42
C ASP A 324 -17.97 -7.04 -12.45
N GLY A 325 -17.61 -6.92 -11.19
CA GLY A 325 -18.15 -7.74 -10.10
C GLY A 325 -17.65 -9.19 -10.09
N GLU A 326 -16.43 -9.45 -10.52
CA GLU A 326 -15.79 -10.76 -10.38
C GLU A 326 -15.64 -11.13 -8.90
N ILE A 327 -15.89 -12.41 -8.59
CA ILE A 327 -15.67 -12.95 -7.24
C ILE A 327 -14.30 -13.62 -7.20
N GLU A 328 -13.35 -12.96 -6.56
CA GLU A 328 -12.02 -13.51 -6.32
C GLU A 328 -12.01 -14.35 -5.04
N ALA A 329 -11.52 -15.59 -5.18
CA ALA A 329 -11.33 -16.50 -4.06
C ALA A 329 -9.87 -16.37 -3.56
N LEU A 330 -9.71 -15.71 -2.42
CA LEU A 330 -8.45 -15.61 -1.72
C LEU A 330 -8.36 -16.69 -0.62
N PRO A 331 -7.21 -16.92 0.02
CA PRO A 331 -7.09 -17.98 1.03
C PRO A 331 -8.12 -17.92 2.16
N HIS A 332 -8.46 -16.70 2.63
CA HIS A 332 -9.33 -16.49 3.79
C HIS A 332 -10.60 -15.70 3.51
N VAL A 333 -10.74 -15.13 2.33
CA VAL A 333 -11.88 -14.28 1.97
C VAL A 333 -12.27 -14.43 0.50
N PHE A 334 -13.53 -14.11 0.19
CA PHE A 334 -14.00 -13.80 -1.15
C PHE A 334 -14.14 -12.30 -1.28
N HIS A 335 -13.63 -11.72 -2.35
CA HIS A 335 -13.81 -10.32 -2.71
C HIS A 335 -14.62 -10.17 -4.00
N ARG A 336 -15.49 -9.16 -4.04
CA ARG A 336 -16.07 -8.70 -5.30
C ARG A 336 -15.22 -7.54 -5.81
N THR A 337 -14.65 -7.70 -7.01
CA THR A 337 -13.70 -6.76 -7.62
C THR A 337 -14.21 -6.29 -8.97
N ALA A 338 -13.75 -5.14 -9.41
CA ALA A 338 -13.85 -4.70 -10.79
C ALA A 338 -12.48 -4.28 -11.30
N THR A 339 -12.30 -4.27 -12.62
CA THR A 339 -11.08 -3.79 -13.26
C THR A 339 -11.45 -2.71 -14.27
N ILE A 340 -10.89 -1.52 -14.09
CA ILE A 340 -11.06 -0.40 -15.01
C ILE A 340 -9.69 -0.09 -15.62
N SER A 341 -9.64 0.03 -16.95
CA SER A 341 -8.42 0.39 -17.67
C SER A 341 -8.62 1.65 -18.50
N GLY A 342 -7.52 2.31 -18.82
CA GLY A 342 -7.47 3.45 -19.69
C GLY A 342 -6.08 3.63 -20.29
N ARG A 343 -5.97 4.53 -21.29
CA ARG A 343 -4.69 4.90 -21.90
C ARG A 343 -4.48 6.40 -21.74
N LEU A 344 -3.42 6.80 -21.05
CA LEU A 344 -3.10 8.20 -20.83
C LEU A 344 -2.93 8.95 -22.16
N ARG A 345 -3.39 10.20 -22.20
CA ARG A 345 -3.10 11.11 -23.32
C ARG A 345 -1.60 11.34 -23.44
N ASP A 346 -1.17 11.69 -24.65
CA ASP A 346 0.21 12.13 -24.87
C ASP A 346 0.53 13.34 -23.98
N GLY A 347 1.71 13.32 -23.37
CA GLY A 347 2.16 14.34 -22.43
C GLY A 347 1.68 14.18 -21.00
N CYS A 348 0.71 13.31 -20.71
CA CYS A 348 0.30 13.02 -19.33
C CYS A 348 1.23 11.96 -18.70
N GLY A 349 1.63 12.23 -17.44
CA GLY A 349 2.51 11.37 -16.65
C GLY A 349 1.86 10.81 -15.38
N ALA A 350 2.71 10.32 -14.49
CA ALA A 350 2.30 9.76 -13.19
C ALA A 350 1.60 10.80 -12.31
N VAL A 351 2.10 12.03 -12.30
CA VAL A 351 1.54 13.11 -11.47
C VAL A 351 0.19 13.59 -12.01
N ASP A 352 0.03 13.70 -13.34
CA ASP A 352 -1.27 14.04 -13.93
C ASP A 352 -2.31 12.99 -13.59
N LEU A 353 -1.92 11.70 -13.64
CA LEU A 353 -2.78 10.59 -13.24
C LEU A 353 -3.20 10.72 -11.79
N LEU A 354 -2.25 10.97 -10.88
CA LEU A 354 -2.56 11.16 -9.46
C LEU A 354 -3.45 12.37 -9.22
N ARG A 355 -3.18 13.52 -9.83
CA ARG A 355 -4.04 14.71 -9.71
C ARG A 355 -5.47 14.45 -10.19
N ALA A 356 -5.66 13.56 -11.16
CA ALA A 356 -6.98 13.21 -11.65
C ALA A 356 -7.74 12.23 -10.75
N THR A 357 -7.04 11.35 -10.05
CA THR A 357 -7.65 10.21 -9.35
C THR A 357 -7.61 10.31 -7.82
N PHE A 358 -6.63 11.05 -7.26
CA PHE A 358 -6.44 11.14 -5.82
C PHE A 358 -7.38 12.15 -5.14
N PRO A 359 -7.87 11.86 -3.93
CA PRO A 359 -7.87 10.56 -3.25
C PRO A 359 -8.76 9.54 -3.95
N GLY A 360 -8.51 8.24 -3.69
CA GLY A 360 -9.28 7.15 -4.29
C GLY A 360 -10.79 7.25 -4.07
N GLY A 361 -11.57 6.87 -5.05
CA GLY A 361 -13.04 6.93 -5.00
C GLY A 361 -13.63 5.98 -3.95
N SER A 362 -13.07 4.77 -3.83
CA SER A 362 -13.60 3.72 -2.95
C SER A 362 -13.51 4.04 -1.46
N ILE A 363 -12.60 4.98 -1.07
CA ILE A 363 -12.36 5.39 0.34
C ILE A 363 -12.87 6.81 0.65
N THR A 364 -13.45 7.51 -0.31
CA THR A 364 -14.07 8.82 -0.12
C THR A 364 -15.59 8.72 -0.19
N GLY A 365 -16.13 8.61 -1.36
CA GLY A 365 -17.57 8.53 -1.63
C GLY A 365 -17.95 9.27 -2.90
N ALA A 366 -19.23 9.33 -3.17
CA ALA A 366 -19.76 9.92 -4.40
C ALA A 366 -20.91 10.89 -4.10
N PRO A 367 -20.92 12.12 -4.66
CA PRO A 367 -19.85 12.81 -5.40
C PRO A 367 -18.60 13.08 -4.53
N LYS A 368 -17.38 12.89 -5.08
CA LYS A 368 -16.11 12.87 -4.33
C LYS A 368 -15.90 14.11 -3.45
N VAL A 369 -15.97 15.30 -4.01
CA VAL A 369 -15.70 16.57 -3.28
C VAL A 369 -16.66 16.73 -2.11
N ARG A 370 -17.95 16.48 -2.32
CA ARG A 370 -18.95 16.59 -1.26
C ARG A 370 -18.74 15.53 -0.17
N ALA A 371 -18.43 14.31 -0.54
CA ALA A 371 -18.08 13.25 0.41
C ALA A 371 -16.87 13.64 1.26
N MET A 372 -15.81 14.22 0.66
CA MET A 372 -14.65 14.72 1.38
C MET A 372 -15.01 15.85 2.36
N GLN A 373 -15.88 16.79 2.00
CA GLN A 373 -16.38 17.83 2.93
C GLN A 373 -17.04 17.21 4.15
N ILE A 374 -17.92 16.23 3.94
CA ILE A 374 -18.63 15.53 5.02
C ILE A 374 -17.65 14.72 5.89
N ILE A 375 -16.66 14.07 5.29
CA ILE A 375 -15.60 13.37 6.03
C ILE A 375 -14.88 14.35 6.97
N HIS A 376 -14.46 15.51 6.45
CA HIS A 376 -13.74 16.51 7.26
C HIS A 376 -14.60 17.19 8.31
N GLU A 377 -15.91 17.24 8.10
CA GLU A 377 -16.87 17.72 9.13
C GLU A 377 -17.03 16.69 10.25
N LEU A 378 -17.12 15.40 9.89
CA LEU A 378 -17.56 14.36 10.83
C LEU A 378 -16.41 13.62 11.51
N GLU A 379 -15.25 13.44 10.86
CA GLU A 379 -14.11 12.76 11.48
C GLU A 379 -13.36 13.67 12.45
N ALA A 380 -12.90 13.10 13.57
CA ALA A 380 -12.25 13.85 14.64
C ALA A 380 -10.73 14.00 14.46
N ALA A 381 -10.12 13.26 13.53
CA ALA A 381 -8.68 13.18 13.38
C ALA A 381 -8.27 13.11 11.90
N PRO A 382 -7.04 13.59 11.55
CA PRO A 382 -6.50 13.43 10.22
C PRO A 382 -6.25 11.94 9.94
N ARG A 383 -6.40 11.54 8.68
CA ARG A 383 -6.22 10.16 8.22
C ARG A 383 -4.75 9.76 8.07
N GLY A 384 -3.87 10.70 7.70
CA GLY A 384 -2.45 10.46 7.46
C GLY A 384 -2.22 9.46 6.32
N ALA A 385 -1.44 8.41 6.58
CA ALA A 385 -1.19 7.37 5.59
C ALA A 385 -2.46 6.58 5.23
N TYR A 386 -3.40 6.44 6.17
CA TYR A 386 -4.66 5.76 5.89
C TYR A 386 -5.46 6.46 4.79
N CYS A 387 -5.98 5.71 3.83
CA CYS A 387 -6.64 6.24 2.62
C CYS A 387 -5.75 7.07 1.69
N GLY A 388 -4.45 7.07 1.92
CA GLY A 388 -3.45 7.53 0.99
C GLY A 388 -3.06 6.44 -0.01
N ALA A 389 -1.84 6.48 -0.52
CA ALA A 389 -1.30 5.48 -1.45
C ALA A 389 0.14 5.11 -1.08
N ILE A 390 0.49 3.83 -1.21
CA ILE A 390 1.85 3.32 -0.97
C ILE A 390 2.28 2.48 -2.17
N GLY A 391 3.53 2.58 -2.58
CA GLY A 391 4.07 1.73 -3.64
C GLY A 391 5.35 2.27 -4.25
N TRP A 392 5.51 2.06 -5.55
CA TRP A 392 6.72 2.41 -6.26
C TRP A 392 6.44 3.21 -7.55
N VAL A 393 7.43 4.03 -7.93
CA VAL A 393 7.53 4.73 -9.22
C VAL A 393 8.91 4.44 -9.79
N GLY A 394 8.97 3.66 -10.85
CA GLY A 394 10.21 3.32 -11.54
C GLY A 394 10.80 4.52 -12.27
N LEU A 395 12.13 4.55 -12.44
CA LEU A 395 12.78 5.58 -13.26
C LEU A 395 12.40 5.49 -14.75
N ASN A 396 11.78 4.40 -15.19
CA ASN A 396 11.11 4.28 -16.50
C ASN A 396 9.78 5.03 -16.58
N GLY A 397 9.28 5.54 -15.44
CA GLY A 397 8.01 6.24 -15.32
C GLY A 397 6.81 5.33 -15.13
N ASP A 398 6.98 4.03 -15.00
CA ASP A 398 5.92 3.11 -14.58
C ASP A 398 5.68 3.21 -13.08
N LEU A 399 4.50 2.83 -12.62
CA LEU A 399 4.16 2.87 -11.20
C LEU A 399 3.17 1.77 -10.83
N MET A 400 3.20 1.41 -9.55
CA MET A 400 2.15 0.66 -8.89
C MET A 400 1.96 1.22 -7.48
N LEU A 401 0.72 1.60 -7.17
CA LEU A 401 0.31 2.16 -5.89
C LEU A 401 -0.89 1.40 -5.35
N ASN A 402 -0.83 0.97 -4.10
CA ASN A 402 -1.99 0.48 -3.39
C ASN A 402 -2.84 1.63 -2.85
N LEU A 403 -4.06 1.35 -2.49
CA LEU A 403 -4.86 2.21 -1.63
C LEU A 403 -4.54 1.87 -0.18
N ALA A 404 -3.98 2.80 0.59
CA ALA A 404 -3.45 2.54 1.91
C ALA A 404 -4.55 2.33 2.97
N ILE A 405 -5.25 1.20 2.89
CA ILE A 405 -6.16 0.68 3.93
C ILE A 405 -5.48 -0.47 4.67
N ARG A 406 -5.97 -0.85 5.84
CA ARG A 406 -5.31 -1.82 6.72
C ARG A 406 -3.84 -1.45 6.95
N THR A 407 -3.63 -0.17 7.26
CA THR A 407 -2.31 0.47 7.35
C THR A 407 -2.11 1.05 8.73
N MET A 408 -0.94 0.80 9.31
CA MET A 408 -0.49 1.29 10.61
C MET A 408 0.66 2.27 10.43
N THR A 409 0.69 3.30 11.25
CA THR A 409 1.88 4.13 11.48
C THR A 409 2.47 3.79 12.84
N ALA A 410 3.78 3.50 12.88
CA ALA A 410 4.50 3.16 14.10
C ALA A 410 5.57 4.23 14.40
N HIS A 411 5.36 4.98 15.47
CA HIS A 411 6.23 6.07 15.91
C HIS A 411 7.36 5.55 16.81
N GLN A 412 8.47 6.28 16.87
CA GLN A 412 9.65 5.90 17.67
C GLN A 412 9.34 5.86 19.19
N ASP A 413 8.37 6.62 19.65
CA ASP A 413 7.94 6.62 21.05
C ASP A 413 7.08 5.39 21.43
N GLY A 414 6.94 4.43 20.51
CA GLY A 414 6.14 3.22 20.66
C GLY A 414 4.64 3.43 20.40
N THR A 415 4.22 4.61 19.95
CA THR A 415 2.82 4.83 19.54
C THR A 415 2.57 4.16 18.19
N VAL A 416 1.52 3.34 18.13
CA VAL A 416 1.00 2.77 16.89
C VAL A 416 -0.40 3.29 16.66
N GLN A 417 -0.67 3.76 15.44
CA GLN A 417 -1.99 4.26 15.05
C GLN A 417 -2.46 3.60 13.77
N PHE A 418 -3.75 3.33 13.70
CA PHE A 418 -4.41 2.91 12.46
C PHE A 418 -5.86 3.39 12.42
N HIS A 419 -6.42 3.42 11.24
CA HIS A 419 -7.85 3.69 11.03
C HIS A 419 -8.53 2.48 10.42
N VAL A 420 -9.81 2.35 10.69
CA VAL A 420 -10.74 1.49 9.96
C VAL A 420 -11.98 2.28 9.61
N GLY A 421 -12.59 2.00 8.47
CA GLY A 421 -13.73 2.72 7.97
C GLY A 421 -14.75 1.84 7.26
N SER A 422 -15.96 2.40 7.12
CA SER A 422 -17.09 1.80 6.44
C SER A 422 -17.74 2.82 5.50
N GLY A 423 -18.22 2.34 4.34
CA GLY A 423 -18.95 3.15 3.38
C GLY A 423 -20.42 3.26 3.77
N ILE A 424 -20.84 4.42 4.25
CA ILE A 424 -22.24 4.65 4.62
C ILE A 424 -23.06 4.96 3.37
N VAL A 425 -24.10 4.19 3.14
CA VAL A 425 -25.06 4.29 2.02
C VAL A 425 -26.49 4.38 2.55
N ALA A 426 -27.47 4.62 1.69
CA ALA A 426 -28.88 4.84 2.09
C ALA A 426 -29.47 3.71 2.96
N ASP A 427 -29.08 2.46 2.68
CA ASP A 427 -29.56 1.27 3.39
C ASP A 427 -28.69 0.89 4.60
N SER A 428 -27.68 1.70 4.95
CA SER A 428 -26.80 1.44 6.09
C SER A 428 -27.55 1.53 7.42
N VAL A 429 -27.31 0.55 8.29
CA VAL A 429 -27.78 0.51 9.67
C VAL A 429 -26.59 0.85 10.59
N PRO A 430 -26.61 1.95 11.36
CA PRO A 430 -25.43 2.40 12.11
C PRO A 430 -24.78 1.34 13.00
N ASP A 431 -25.56 0.51 13.67
CA ASP A 431 -25.04 -0.55 14.54
C ASP A 431 -24.35 -1.68 13.75
N GLU A 432 -24.86 -2.01 12.55
CA GLU A 432 -24.23 -2.96 11.65
C GLU A 432 -22.92 -2.42 11.07
N GLU A 433 -22.89 -1.13 10.71
CA GLU A 433 -21.67 -0.45 10.24
C GLU A 433 -20.57 -0.42 11.32
N LEU A 434 -20.96 -0.18 12.59
CA LEU A 434 -20.04 -0.27 13.72
C LEU A 434 -19.52 -1.70 13.92
N ALA A 435 -20.36 -2.71 13.79
CA ALA A 435 -19.97 -4.12 13.87
C ALA A 435 -19.00 -4.50 12.74
N GLU A 436 -19.27 -4.07 11.50
CA GLU A 436 -18.39 -4.26 10.34
C GLU A 436 -17.03 -3.58 10.55
N LEU A 437 -17.03 -2.33 11.03
CA LEU A 437 -15.80 -1.59 11.36
C LEU A 437 -14.95 -2.35 12.39
N ASN A 438 -15.57 -2.84 13.47
CA ASN A 438 -14.87 -3.64 14.49
C ASN A 438 -14.31 -4.95 13.90
N ALA A 439 -15.06 -5.62 13.03
CA ALA A 439 -14.58 -6.82 12.34
C ALA A 439 -13.36 -6.54 11.45
N LYS A 440 -13.32 -5.39 10.76
CA LYS A 440 -12.16 -4.97 9.97
C LYS A 440 -10.93 -4.66 10.83
N ALA A 441 -11.10 -4.29 12.09
CA ALA A 441 -10.00 -4.00 13.01
C ALA A 441 -9.33 -5.27 13.58
N VAL A 442 -10.00 -6.42 13.56
CA VAL A 442 -9.53 -7.66 14.25
C VAL A 442 -8.11 -8.03 13.86
N GLY A 443 -7.78 -8.09 12.55
CA GLY A 443 -6.44 -8.45 12.09
C GLY A 443 -5.37 -7.43 12.49
N MET A 444 -5.74 -6.14 12.53
CA MET A 444 -4.86 -5.06 12.96
C MET A 444 -4.58 -5.14 14.46
N LEU A 445 -5.63 -5.34 15.27
CA LEU A 445 -5.51 -5.52 16.72
C LEU A 445 -4.68 -6.76 17.06
N ALA A 446 -4.94 -7.90 16.37
CA ALA A 446 -4.17 -9.12 16.55
C ALA A 446 -2.67 -8.91 16.30
N ALA A 447 -2.29 -8.10 15.32
CA ALA A 447 -0.88 -7.79 15.05
C ALA A 447 -0.20 -7.03 16.20
N ILE A 448 -0.95 -6.18 16.93
CA ILE A 448 -0.44 -5.42 18.08
C ILE A 448 -0.45 -6.27 19.36
N GLU A 449 -1.50 -7.07 19.55
CA GLU A 449 -1.80 -7.78 20.79
C GLU A 449 -1.22 -9.20 20.85
N SER A 450 -0.88 -9.83 19.71
CA SER A 450 -0.61 -11.26 19.68
C SER A 450 0.55 -11.64 20.61
N ARG A 451 0.25 -12.52 21.53
CA ARG A 451 1.22 -13.43 22.14
C ARG A 451 1.83 -14.24 21.00
N SER A 452 3.12 -14.58 21.07
CA SER A 452 3.76 -15.48 20.10
C SER A 452 2.80 -16.60 19.72
N CYS A 453 2.38 -16.67 18.44
CA CYS A 453 1.78 -17.90 17.93
C CYS A 453 2.75 -19.05 18.18
N GLU A 454 2.26 -20.12 18.76
CA GLU A 454 2.96 -21.39 18.78
C GLU A 454 3.46 -21.67 17.36
N SER A 455 4.75 -21.95 17.28
CA SER A 455 5.49 -22.16 16.05
C SER A 455 4.76 -23.12 15.10
N GLU A 456 4.50 -22.70 13.86
CA GLU A 456 4.36 -23.66 12.77
C GLU A 456 5.61 -24.56 12.78
N PRO A 457 5.44 -25.89 12.64
CA PRO A 457 6.59 -26.77 12.61
C PRO A 457 7.54 -26.36 11.48
N PRO A 458 8.85 -26.27 11.72
CA PRO A 458 9.82 -25.85 10.72
C PRO A 458 9.76 -26.77 9.50
N LEU A 459 9.70 -26.17 8.32
CA LEU A 459 9.84 -26.90 7.05
C LEU A 459 11.23 -27.57 7.01
N PRO A 460 11.35 -28.77 6.42
CA PRO A 460 12.61 -29.52 6.43
C PRO A 460 13.75 -28.77 5.69
N ARG A 461 14.88 -28.63 6.37
CA ARG A 461 16.09 -27.84 6.06
C ARG A 461 16.72 -28.05 4.66
N ARG A 462 16.40 -29.12 3.95
CA ARG A 462 17.12 -29.50 2.72
C ARG A 462 16.68 -28.78 1.43
N ASP A 463 15.59 -28.02 1.48
CA ASP A 463 15.03 -27.43 0.26
C ASP A 463 15.45 -25.97 0.02
N LEU A 464 15.88 -25.25 1.08
CA LEU A 464 16.24 -23.84 1.00
C LEU A 464 17.51 -23.55 0.17
N GLU A 465 18.60 -24.30 0.43
CA GLU A 465 19.87 -24.14 -0.29
C GLU A 465 19.74 -24.43 -1.80
N ARG A 466 18.91 -25.43 -2.15
CA ARG A 466 18.70 -25.80 -3.56
C ARG A 466 17.89 -24.78 -4.33
N GLU A 467 16.96 -24.07 -3.70
CA GLU A 467 16.12 -23.10 -4.38
C GLU A 467 16.82 -21.76 -4.65
N ILE A 468 17.67 -21.27 -3.75
CA ILE A 468 18.42 -20.02 -3.94
C ILE A 468 19.42 -20.17 -5.09
N HIS A 469 20.20 -21.25 -5.11
CA HIS A 469 21.22 -21.48 -6.14
C HIS A 469 20.63 -21.89 -7.51
N ALA A 470 19.48 -22.54 -7.52
CA ALA A 470 18.89 -23.07 -8.76
C ALA A 470 18.02 -22.05 -9.53
N ARG A 471 17.54 -20.97 -8.88
CA ARG A 471 16.55 -20.06 -9.45
C ARG A 471 16.85 -18.57 -9.25
N CYS A 472 18.03 -18.20 -8.79
CA CYS A 472 18.39 -16.79 -8.63
C CYS A 472 19.10 -16.28 -9.88
N VAL A 473 18.55 -15.24 -10.49
CA VAL A 473 19.11 -14.55 -11.65
C VAL A 473 19.70 -13.21 -11.19
N ILE A 474 20.91 -12.90 -11.63
CA ILE A 474 21.63 -11.68 -11.26
C ILE A 474 21.64 -10.72 -12.44
N HIS A 475 21.17 -9.50 -12.25
CA HIS A 475 21.16 -8.47 -13.26
C HIS A 475 21.91 -7.22 -12.78
N SER A 476 22.88 -6.77 -13.55
CA SER A 476 23.49 -5.44 -13.42
C SER A 476 22.96 -4.54 -14.54
N ALA A 477 22.54 -3.33 -14.21
CA ALA A 477 22.06 -2.36 -15.17
C ALA A 477 22.84 -1.06 -15.04
N THR A 478 23.18 -0.44 -16.18
CA THR A 478 23.74 0.92 -16.21
C THR A 478 22.65 1.88 -16.69
N ILE A 479 22.34 2.86 -15.89
CA ILE A 479 21.35 3.90 -16.21
C ILE A 479 22.09 5.10 -16.79
N ASN A 480 21.98 5.32 -18.09
CA ASN A 480 22.53 6.49 -18.77
C ASN A 480 21.57 7.69 -18.65
N ALA A 481 22.12 8.89 -18.43
CA ALA A 481 21.35 10.12 -18.53
C ALA A 481 20.94 10.33 -20.00
N THR A 482 19.63 10.22 -20.29
CA THR A 482 19.14 10.70 -21.58
C THR A 482 19.06 12.23 -21.50
N ASP A 483 19.71 12.91 -22.43
CA ASP A 483 19.72 14.36 -22.56
C ASP A 483 18.28 14.91 -22.63
N GLY A 484 17.81 15.40 -21.51
CA GLY A 484 16.56 16.13 -21.34
C GLY A 484 16.88 17.52 -20.80
N ALA A 485 17.21 18.43 -21.70
CA ALA A 485 17.21 19.90 -21.57
C ALA A 485 17.72 20.46 -20.22
N ALA A 486 18.89 21.02 -20.24
CA ALA A 486 19.33 22.09 -19.34
C ALA A 486 18.20 23.15 -19.23
N ALA A 487 17.60 23.26 -18.08
CA ALA A 487 16.77 24.40 -17.71
C ALA A 487 17.23 24.90 -16.35
N HIS A 488 17.69 26.09 -16.38
CA HIS A 488 18.22 26.95 -15.35
C HIS A 488 17.53 26.88 -13.99
N VAL A 489 18.40 26.85 -12.94
CA VAL A 489 18.32 27.37 -11.56
C VAL A 489 16.99 27.22 -10.83
#